data_8fd26370b61113e0c2c5724fc1a70279
#
_entry.id   8fd26370b61113e0c2c5724fc1a70279
#
_cell.length_a   1.000
_cell.length_b   1.000
_cell.length_c   1.000
_cell.angle_alpha   90.00
_cell.angle_beta   90.00
_cell.angle_gamma   90.00
#
_symmetry.space_group_name_H-M   'P 1'
#
loop_
_entity.id
_entity.type
_entity.pdbx_description
1 polymer ?
#
loop_
_entity_poly.entity_id
_entity_poly.type
_entity_poly.pdbx_seq_one_letter_code
_entity_poly.pdbx_strand_id
1 'polypeptide(L)'
;MREQIMPQQNFTTTISVDQSPEEVFDAVNDVRGWWSGEIDGTTDKLGAEFRYRYQDLHRTTQRITEFVPGKKVVWHVVESHINFVADKTEWNGTDVVFEITRRGDKTELRFTHIGLVPAIQCYGDCVGAWGFYINDSLLNLITRGKGQPNKKEEAGK
;
A
#
# COMPACT_ATOMS: atom_id res chain seq x y z
N MET A 1 -16.84 -29.71 -7.18
CA MET A 1 -16.42 -29.45 -7.01
C MET A 1 -15.93 -28.84 -6.94
N ARG A 2 -15.91 -28.45 -6.76
CA ARG A 2 -15.46 -27.77 -6.54
C ARG A 2 -14.87 -27.20 -6.67
N GLU A 3 -14.89 -26.85 -6.80
CA GLU A 3 -14.20 -26.27 -6.84
C GLU A 3 -13.69 -25.63 -6.81
N GLN A 4 -13.60 -26.02 -6.79
CA GLN A 4 -13.09 -25.29 -6.69
C GLN A 4 -12.48 -24.46 -7.26
N ILE A 5 -13.20 -24.48 -7.68
CA ILE A 5 -12.48 -23.32 -8.15
C ILE A 5 -11.98 -22.53 -7.01
N MET A 6 -10.74 -22.33 -6.99
CA MET A 6 -10.17 -21.46 -6.00
C MET A 6 -10.59 -20.04 -6.27
N PRO A 7 -11.15 -19.35 -5.29
CA PRO A 7 -11.33 -17.92 -5.46
C PRO A 7 -9.99 -17.29 -5.71
N GLN A 8 -9.97 -16.25 -6.50
CA GLN A 8 -8.74 -15.51 -6.72
C GLN A 8 -8.31 -14.91 -5.41
N GLN A 9 -7.05 -15.12 -5.07
CA GLN A 9 -6.53 -14.63 -3.81
C GLN A 9 -5.97 -13.23 -3.97
N ASN A 10 -6.42 -12.33 -3.09
CA ASN A 10 -5.86 -11.00 -3.01
C ASN A 10 -4.41 -11.08 -2.54
N PHE A 11 -3.57 -10.17 -3.02
CA PHE A 11 -2.21 -10.12 -2.51
C PHE A 11 -2.21 -9.67 -1.05
N THR A 12 -1.48 -10.39 -0.21
CA THR A 12 -1.34 -10.05 1.20
C THR A 12 0.07 -10.38 1.67
N THR A 13 0.56 -9.60 2.63
CA THR A 13 1.85 -9.88 3.27
C THR A 13 1.78 -9.36 4.70
N THR A 14 2.54 -9.97 5.59
CA THR A 14 2.54 -9.62 7.01
C THR A 14 3.96 -9.40 7.48
N ILE A 15 4.18 -8.33 8.25
CA ILE A 15 5.46 -8.10 8.92
C ILE A 15 5.21 -8.03 10.43
N SER A 16 6.25 -8.37 11.19
CA SER A 16 6.20 -8.39 12.66
C SER A 16 7.34 -7.54 13.19
N VAL A 17 7.03 -6.62 14.09
CA VAL A 17 8.02 -5.65 14.58
C VAL A 17 7.89 -5.50 16.09
N ASP A 18 8.90 -4.89 16.71
CA ASP A 18 8.92 -4.63 18.15
C ASP A 18 8.21 -3.32 18.53
N GLN A 19 8.01 -2.42 17.56
CA GLN A 19 7.41 -1.13 17.80
C GLN A 19 5.93 -1.28 18.20
N SER A 20 5.40 -0.27 18.87
CA SER A 20 4.00 -0.29 19.32
C SER A 20 3.03 -0.19 18.14
N PRO A 21 1.76 -0.60 18.35
CA PRO A 21 0.74 -0.40 17.31
C PRO A 21 0.62 1.05 16.87
N GLU A 22 0.77 2.00 17.79
CA GLU A 22 0.70 3.42 17.47
C GLU A 22 1.86 3.85 16.58
N GLU A 23 3.06 3.35 16.87
CA GLU A 23 4.22 3.65 16.04
C GLU A 23 4.08 3.07 14.64
N VAL A 24 3.54 1.86 14.54
CA VAL A 24 3.28 1.23 13.25
C VAL A 24 2.22 2.03 12.48
N PHE A 25 1.16 2.43 13.17
CA PHE A 25 0.09 3.22 12.56
C PHE A 25 0.64 4.54 11.99
N ASP A 26 1.46 5.24 12.78
CA ASP A 26 2.03 6.50 12.33
C ASP A 26 2.92 6.32 11.11
N ALA A 27 3.70 5.23 11.07
CA ALA A 27 4.56 4.95 9.92
C ALA A 27 3.74 4.65 8.67
N VAL A 28 2.67 3.87 8.80
CA VAL A 28 1.78 3.57 7.68
C VAL A 28 1.26 4.86 7.06
N ASN A 29 0.85 5.80 7.89
CA ASN A 29 0.27 7.05 7.42
C ASN A 29 1.30 8.05 6.88
N ASP A 30 2.58 7.80 7.13
CA ASP A 30 3.66 8.60 6.54
C ASP A 30 4.01 8.02 5.17
N VAL A 31 3.05 8.11 4.25
CA VAL A 31 3.14 7.47 2.94
C VAL A 31 4.33 7.96 2.15
N ARG A 32 4.67 9.23 2.29
CA ARG A 32 5.84 9.79 1.61
C ARG A 32 7.15 9.21 2.13
N GLY A 33 7.13 8.66 3.33
CA GLY A 33 8.32 8.08 3.95
C GLY A 33 8.64 6.67 3.47
N TRP A 34 7.65 5.98 2.87
CA TRP A 34 7.91 4.60 2.44
C TRP A 34 7.40 4.27 1.05
N TRP A 35 6.35 4.92 0.54
CA TRP A 35 5.81 4.55 -0.77
C TRP A 35 6.40 5.42 -1.89
N SER A 36 6.14 6.72 -1.83
CA SER A 36 6.56 7.60 -2.91
C SER A 36 6.80 9.01 -2.41
N GLY A 37 7.84 9.65 -2.93
CA GLY A 37 8.06 11.07 -2.72
C GLY A 37 7.15 11.94 -3.57
N GLU A 38 6.42 11.34 -4.53
CA GLU A 38 5.48 12.07 -5.38
C GLU A 38 4.05 11.81 -4.95
N ILE A 39 3.76 12.08 -3.70
CA ILE A 39 2.42 11.97 -3.13
C ILE A 39 1.87 13.38 -2.96
N ASP A 40 0.69 13.63 -3.52
CA ASP A 40 -0.04 14.88 -3.32
C ASP A 40 -1.27 14.62 -2.49
N GLY A 41 -1.55 15.49 -1.53
CA GLY A 41 -2.76 15.39 -0.72
C GLY A 41 -2.46 14.98 0.70
N THR A 42 -3.53 14.71 1.45
CA THR A 42 -3.45 14.36 2.86
C THR A 42 -3.53 12.86 3.02
N THR A 43 -2.57 12.28 3.76
CA THR A 43 -2.42 10.82 3.90
C THR A 43 -2.76 10.31 5.30
N ASP A 44 -3.19 11.19 6.21
CA ASP A 44 -3.38 10.83 7.62
C ASP A 44 -4.70 11.33 8.19
N LYS A 45 -5.77 11.29 7.40
CA LYS A 45 -7.06 11.80 7.86
C LYS A 45 -8.19 11.04 7.17
N LEU A 46 -9.19 10.65 7.94
CA LEU A 46 -10.37 9.97 7.40
C LEU A 46 -11.06 10.85 6.36
N GLY A 47 -11.40 10.25 5.23
CA GLY A 47 -12.09 10.94 4.16
C GLY A 47 -11.20 11.73 3.22
N ALA A 48 -9.92 11.84 3.55
CA ALA A 48 -8.99 12.58 2.70
C ALA A 48 -8.61 11.77 1.48
N GLU A 49 -8.24 12.47 0.43
CA GLU A 49 -7.75 11.83 -0.80
C GLU A 49 -6.32 12.24 -1.04
N PHE A 50 -5.52 11.32 -1.56
CA PHE A 50 -4.16 11.63 -1.97
C PHE A 50 -3.85 10.89 -3.26
N ARG A 51 -2.89 11.44 -4.02
CA ARG A 51 -2.49 10.89 -5.31
C ARG A 51 -1.07 10.37 -5.24
N TYR A 52 -0.89 9.19 -5.79
CA TYR A 52 0.41 8.56 -5.95
C TYR A 52 0.81 8.66 -7.41
N ARG A 53 2.07 8.93 -7.65
CA ARG A 53 2.61 8.92 -9.00
C ARG A 53 3.99 8.29 -9.00
N TYR A 54 4.23 7.45 -9.98
CA TYR A 54 5.55 6.91 -10.24
C TYR A 54 5.88 7.22 -11.70
N GLN A 55 6.63 8.30 -11.94
CA GLN A 55 6.94 8.78 -13.28
C GLN A 55 5.64 8.90 -14.10
N ASP A 56 5.66 8.46 -15.36
CA ASP A 56 4.45 8.42 -16.16
C ASP A 56 3.89 7.02 -16.28
N LEU A 57 4.37 6.11 -15.45
CA LEU A 57 4.03 4.69 -15.54
C LEU A 57 2.82 4.30 -14.70
N HIS A 58 2.64 4.96 -13.56
CA HIS A 58 1.64 4.52 -12.59
C HIS A 58 1.14 5.73 -11.79
N ARG A 59 -0.16 5.97 -11.85
CA ARG A 59 -0.80 7.05 -11.08
C ARG A 59 -2.08 6.52 -10.47
N THR A 60 -2.33 6.83 -9.22
CA THR A 60 -3.56 6.42 -8.54
C THR A 60 -4.02 7.51 -7.60
N THR A 61 -5.33 7.55 -7.38
CA THR A 61 -5.94 8.42 -6.37
C THR A 61 -6.62 7.51 -5.36
N GLN A 62 -6.30 7.69 -4.08
CA GLN A 62 -6.85 6.89 -3.00
C GLN A 62 -7.64 7.79 -2.06
N ARG A 63 -8.76 7.26 -1.56
CA ARG A 63 -9.53 7.90 -0.49
C ARG A 63 -9.41 7.05 0.76
N ILE A 64 -9.13 7.69 1.88
CA ILE A 64 -9.01 7.00 3.16
C ILE A 64 -10.42 6.75 3.70
N THR A 65 -10.87 5.50 3.65
CA THR A 65 -12.24 5.12 4.00
C THR A 65 -12.38 4.56 5.40
N GLU A 66 -11.27 4.07 5.99
CA GLU A 66 -11.25 3.67 7.40
C GLU A 66 -9.95 4.18 8.00
N PHE A 67 -10.04 4.66 9.22
CA PHE A 67 -8.89 5.26 9.89
C PHE A 67 -9.07 5.07 11.39
N VAL A 68 -8.61 3.93 11.91
CA VAL A 68 -8.76 3.57 13.32
C VAL A 68 -7.37 3.57 13.96
N PRO A 69 -7.07 4.58 14.79
CA PRO A 69 -5.71 4.73 15.34
C PRO A 69 -5.20 3.46 15.99
N GLY A 70 -4.00 3.07 15.60
CA GLY A 70 -3.33 1.89 16.13
C GLY A 70 -3.92 0.56 15.66
N LYS A 71 -4.93 0.56 14.78
CA LYS A 71 -5.61 -0.67 14.40
C LYS A 71 -5.79 -0.89 12.92
N LYS A 72 -6.22 0.14 12.17
CA LYS A 72 -6.59 -0.12 10.78
C LYS A 72 -6.61 1.13 9.94
N VAL A 73 -6.13 1.01 8.71
CA VAL A 73 -6.27 2.03 7.68
C VAL A 73 -6.70 1.34 6.40
N VAL A 74 -7.69 1.92 5.72
CA VAL A 74 -8.12 1.41 4.41
C VAL A 74 -8.11 2.56 3.43
N TRP A 75 -7.50 2.32 2.27
CA TRP A 75 -7.55 3.24 1.14
C TRP A 75 -8.42 2.61 0.06
N HIS A 76 -9.40 3.34 -0.43
CA HIS A 76 -10.17 2.93 -1.60
C HIS A 76 -9.55 3.60 -2.82
N VAL A 77 -9.20 2.81 -3.84
CA VAL A 77 -8.62 3.36 -5.06
C VAL A 77 -9.76 3.91 -5.92
N VAL A 78 -9.86 5.23 -5.96
CA VAL A 78 -10.92 5.91 -6.68
C VAL A 78 -10.66 5.88 -8.19
N GLU A 79 -9.39 5.98 -8.55
CA GLU A 79 -8.99 6.12 -9.93
C GLU A 79 -7.55 5.66 -10.08
N SER A 80 -7.25 5.02 -11.21
CA SER A 80 -5.87 4.60 -11.49
C SER A 80 -5.56 4.76 -12.96
N HIS A 81 -4.27 4.89 -13.27
CA HIS A 81 -3.79 4.91 -14.64
C HIS A 81 -2.43 4.19 -14.65
N ILE A 82 -2.42 3.00 -15.20
CA ILE A 82 -1.23 2.15 -15.25
C ILE A 82 -0.84 1.98 -16.71
N ASN A 83 0.23 2.65 -17.13
CA ASN A 83 0.61 2.74 -18.54
C ASN A 83 1.13 1.46 -19.16
N PHE A 84 1.68 0.57 -18.34
CA PHE A 84 2.38 -0.59 -18.87
C PHE A 84 1.51 -1.85 -19.03
N VAL A 85 0.19 -1.69 -18.90
CA VAL A 85 -0.75 -2.79 -19.12
C VAL A 85 -1.88 -2.32 -20.05
N ALA A 86 -2.58 -3.27 -20.66
CA ALA A 86 -3.65 -2.95 -21.59
C ALA A 86 -4.84 -2.29 -20.90
N ASP A 87 -5.24 -2.82 -19.74
CA ASP A 87 -6.31 -2.22 -18.95
C ASP A 87 -5.68 -1.25 -17.96
N LYS A 88 -5.58 0.00 -18.33
CA LYS A 88 -4.91 1.02 -17.54
C LYS A 88 -5.64 1.38 -16.26
N THR A 89 -6.86 0.92 -16.09
CA THR A 89 -7.69 1.24 -14.92
C THR A 89 -7.92 0.04 -14.01
N GLU A 90 -7.03 -0.94 -14.05
CA GLU A 90 -7.20 -2.20 -13.31
C GLU A 90 -7.35 -2.01 -11.79
N TRP A 91 -6.77 -0.95 -11.24
CA TRP A 91 -6.86 -0.72 -9.80
C TRP A 91 -8.12 0.02 -9.38
N ASN A 92 -8.91 0.54 -10.32
CA ASN A 92 -10.13 1.28 -9.98
C ASN A 92 -11.04 0.41 -9.13
N GLY A 93 -11.49 0.96 -8.00
CA GLY A 93 -12.43 0.25 -7.14
C GLY A 93 -11.82 -0.79 -6.22
N THR A 94 -10.49 -0.94 -6.23
CA THR A 94 -9.83 -1.87 -5.32
C THR A 94 -9.56 -1.18 -3.98
N ASP A 95 -9.27 -1.97 -2.94
CA ASP A 95 -8.99 -1.44 -1.62
C ASP A 95 -7.62 -1.89 -1.13
N VAL A 96 -6.90 -0.98 -0.51
CA VAL A 96 -5.62 -1.26 0.12
C VAL A 96 -5.85 -1.22 1.63
N VAL A 97 -5.60 -2.34 2.31
CA VAL A 97 -5.95 -2.52 3.72
C VAL A 97 -4.71 -2.75 4.57
N PHE A 98 -4.59 -1.98 5.64
CA PHE A 98 -3.52 -2.15 6.62
C PHE A 98 -4.18 -2.50 7.96
N GLU A 99 -3.87 -3.68 8.49
CA GLU A 99 -4.42 -4.14 9.77
C GLU A 99 -3.31 -4.35 10.76
N ILE A 100 -3.44 -3.75 11.94
CA ILE A 100 -2.41 -3.77 12.98
C ILE A 100 -2.95 -4.55 14.16
N THR A 101 -2.19 -5.56 14.63
CA THR A 101 -2.61 -6.42 15.73
C THR A 101 -1.45 -6.62 16.69
N ARG A 102 -1.71 -6.44 17.98
CA ARG A 102 -0.71 -6.75 19.00
C ARG A 102 -0.69 -8.26 19.25
N ARG A 103 0.51 -8.83 19.22
CA ARG A 103 0.66 -10.26 19.48
C ARG A 103 1.80 -10.46 20.46
N GLY A 104 1.44 -10.58 21.74
CA GLY A 104 2.42 -10.66 22.80
C GLY A 104 3.24 -9.39 22.87
N ASP A 105 4.56 -9.50 22.73
CA ASP A 105 5.45 -8.36 22.75
C ASP A 105 5.79 -7.83 21.35
N LYS A 106 5.06 -8.34 20.33
CA LYS A 106 5.27 -7.91 18.96
C LYS A 106 4.02 -7.23 18.42
N THR A 107 4.21 -6.46 17.37
CA THR A 107 3.09 -5.87 16.62
C THR A 107 3.15 -6.42 15.20
N GLU A 108 2.01 -6.95 14.75
CA GLU A 108 1.87 -7.44 13.37
C GLU A 108 1.18 -6.41 12.53
N LEU A 109 1.72 -6.18 11.33
CA LEU A 109 1.04 -5.40 10.30
C LEU A 109 0.74 -6.32 9.14
N ARG A 110 -0.55 -6.47 8.83
CA ARG A 110 -0.99 -7.20 7.65
C ARG A 110 -1.41 -6.22 6.58
N PHE A 111 -0.78 -6.32 5.43
CA PHE A 111 -1.12 -5.54 4.26
C PHE A 111 -1.89 -6.42 3.28
N THR A 112 -3.01 -5.94 2.76
CA THR A 112 -3.78 -6.65 1.74
C THR A 112 -4.24 -5.65 0.68
N HIS A 113 -4.03 -6.00 -0.59
CA HIS A 113 -4.60 -5.20 -1.67
C HIS A 113 -5.75 -6.00 -2.24
N ILE A 114 -6.97 -5.69 -1.80
CA ILE A 114 -8.18 -6.40 -2.22
C ILE A 114 -8.47 -6.02 -3.66
N GLY A 115 -8.50 -7.01 -4.53
CA GLY A 115 -8.65 -6.79 -5.97
C GLY A 115 -7.37 -6.99 -6.75
N LEU A 116 -6.22 -7.02 -6.07
CA LEU A 116 -4.96 -7.34 -6.75
C LEU A 116 -4.82 -8.87 -6.74
N VAL A 117 -5.28 -9.47 -7.81
CA VAL A 117 -5.39 -10.92 -7.96
C VAL A 117 -4.64 -11.37 -9.20
N PRO A 118 -4.31 -12.66 -9.31
CA PRO A 118 -3.49 -13.14 -10.45
C PRO A 118 -4.06 -12.84 -11.84
N ALA A 119 -5.37 -12.64 -11.95
CA ALA A 119 -5.98 -12.33 -13.24
C ALA A 119 -5.67 -10.93 -13.74
N ILE A 120 -5.19 -10.04 -12.87
CA ILE A 120 -4.88 -8.66 -13.24
C ILE A 120 -3.53 -8.62 -13.95
N GLN A 121 -3.44 -7.89 -15.06
CA GLN A 121 -2.23 -7.84 -15.88
C GLN A 121 -1.00 -7.35 -15.13
N CYS A 122 -1.16 -6.37 -14.25
CA CYS A 122 -0.03 -5.84 -13.51
C CYS A 122 0.35 -6.71 -12.30
N TYR A 123 -0.35 -7.83 -12.07
CA TYR A 123 -0.20 -8.58 -10.82
C TYR A 123 1.26 -8.84 -10.43
N GLY A 124 2.05 -9.41 -11.35
CA GLY A 124 3.45 -9.70 -11.05
C GLY A 124 4.27 -8.48 -10.68
N ASP A 125 4.13 -7.42 -11.47
CA ASP A 125 4.86 -6.18 -11.22
C ASP A 125 4.37 -5.48 -9.95
N CYS A 126 3.06 -5.48 -9.73
CA CYS A 126 2.48 -4.82 -8.57
C CYS A 126 2.78 -5.58 -7.29
N VAL A 127 2.78 -6.91 -7.32
CA VAL A 127 3.14 -7.73 -6.16
C VAL A 127 4.61 -7.51 -5.81
N GLY A 128 5.48 -7.47 -6.83
CA GLY A 128 6.90 -7.19 -6.58
C GLY A 128 7.13 -5.83 -5.97
N ALA A 129 6.41 -4.82 -6.47
CA ALA A 129 6.51 -3.47 -5.93
C ALA A 129 5.99 -3.40 -4.49
N TRP A 130 4.81 -3.97 -4.23
CA TRP A 130 4.27 -3.99 -2.86
C TRP A 130 5.19 -4.76 -1.92
N GLY A 131 5.76 -5.89 -2.38
CA GLY A 131 6.71 -6.64 -1.56
C GLY A 131 7.86 -5.77 -1.11
N PHE A 132 8.44 -5.01 -2.02
CA PHE A 132 9.52 -4.09 -1.67
C PHE A 132 9.03 -2.99 -0.73
N TYR A 133 7.91 -2.34 -1.08
CA TYR A 133 7.45 -1.20 -0.27
C TYR A 133 7.04 -1.60 1.13
N ILE A 134 6.44 -2.78 1.31
CA ILE A 134 5.98 -3.20 2.63
C ILE A 134 7.09 -3.93 3.39
N ASN A 135 7.73 -4.92 2.76
CA ASN A 135 8.67 -5.79 3.49
C ASN A 135 10.05 -5.17 3.65
N ASP A 136 10.38 -4.14 2.88
CA ASP A 136 11.66 -3.46 3.00
C ASP A 136 11.47 -2.00 3.41
N SER A 137 10.80 -1.21 2.58
CA SER A 137 10.72 0.23 2.80
C SER A 137 9.93 0.58 4.07
N LEU A 138 8.70 0.10 4.18
CA LEU A 138 7.88 0.39 5.36
C LEU A 138 8.47 -0.27 6.60
N LEU A 139 8.95 -1.49 6.49
CA LEU A 139 9.59 -2.17 7.61
C LEU A 139 10.76 -1.35 8.13
N ASN A 140 11.60 -0.82 7.24
CA ASN A 140 12.74 0.00 7.66
C ASN A 140 12.30 1.34 8.24
N LEU A 141 11.21 1.92 7.73
CA LEU A 141 10.69 3.14 8.33
C LEU A 141 10.24 2.89 9.76
N ILE A 142 9.55 1.77 9.99
CA ILE A 142 9.08 1.42 11.34
C ILE A 142 10.26 1.14 12.26
N THR A 143 11.19 0.31 11.82
CA THR A 143 12.24 -0.21 12.72
C THR A 143 13.46 0.67 12.81
N ARG A 144 13.74 1.48 11.79
CA ARG A 144 14.95 2.29 11.72
C ARG A 144 14.69 3.78 11.54
N GLY A 145 13.43 4.16 11.33
CA GLY A 145 13.06 5.55 11.15
C GLY A 145 13.29 6.08 9.75
N LYS A 146 13.63 5.21 8.80
CA LYS A 146 13.91 5.63 7.44
C LYS A 146 13.56 4.54 6.45
N GLY A 147 12.60 4.83 5.55
CA GLY A 147 12.22 3.91 4.49
C GLY A 147 12.98 4.18 3.21
N GLN A 148 12.55 3.52 2.13
CA GLN A 148 13.13 3.70 0.80
C GLN A 148 12.01 3.99 -0.20
N PRO A 149 11.38 5.17 -0.12
CA PRO A 149 10.34 5.51 -1.07
C PRO A 149 10.94 5.73 -2.45
N ASN A 150 10.14 5.51 -3.50
CA ASN A 150 10.62 5.90 -4.82
C ASN A 150 10.75 7.41 -4.84
N LYS A 151 11.85 7.88 -5.36
CA LYS A 151 12.15 9.28 -5.30
C LYS A 151 11.44 10.05 -6.40
N LYS A 152 11.13 11.31 -6.10
CA LYS A 152 10.62 12.21 -7.09
C LYS A 152 11.66 12.35 -8.20
N GLU A 153 11.21 12.25 -9.44
CA GLU A 153 12.09 12.40 -10.59
C GLU A 153 12.53 13.84 -10.69
N GLU A 154 13.84 14.05 -10.83
CA GLU A 154 14.38 15.39 -10.92
C GLU A 154 14.68 15.73 -12.35
N ALA A 155 14.40 16.98 -12.70
CA ALA A 155 14.71 17.46 -14.03
C ALA A 155 16.21 17.34 -14.28
N GLY A 156 16.59 16.85 -15.45
CA GLY A 156 17.98 16.73 -15.81
C GLY A 156 18.64 15.46 -15.34
N LYS A 157 17.87 14.54 -14.81
CA LYS A 157 18.42 13.27 -14.34
C LYS A 157 17.95 12.12 -15.16
#